data_f1954bbce703307fdf4ff037eb7f494e
#
_entry.id   f1954bbce703307fdf4ff037eb7f494e
#
_cell.length_a   1.000
_cell.length_b   1.000
_cell.length_c   1.000
_cell.angle_alpha   90.00
_cell.angle_beta   90.00
_cell.angle_gamma   90.00
#
_symmetry.space_group_name_H-M   'P 1'
#
loop_
_entity.id
_entity.type
_entity.pdbx_description
1 polymer ?
#
loop_
_entity_poly.entity_id
_entity_poly.type
_entity_poly.pdbx_seq_one_letter_code
_entity_poly.pdbx_strand_id
1 'polypeptide(L)'
;AEIELKRKWELYEINGRNQSELRRELNSKGPVNLDSGKRFDARTDWKLGWEYKYETKQGRYRLSSHSIKVTATIHFPKWVNMETGNPLTRRLWLVYIHNLKRHEQGHVELAQRAGQVLSDRLSQLGAFGTRIEIEEAIKKKAQEVTRIHKALHQDYDRRTNHGKSQGARFP
;
A
#
# COMPACT_ATOMS: atom_id res chain seq x y z
N ALA A 1 17.28 -14.05 -3.19
CA ALA A 1 16.72 -13.05 -2.28
C ALA A 1 15.30 -13.42 -1.91
N GLU A 2 14.95 -13.19 -0.66
CA GLU A 2 13.61 -13.47 -0.15
C GLU A 2 12.81 -12.17 -0.08
N ILE A 3 11.54 -12.22 -0.54
CA ILE A 3 10.61 -11.11 -0.45
C ILE A 3 9.38 -11.58 0.29
N GLU A 4 9.11 -10.96 1.45
CA GLU A 4 7.92 -11.21 2.27
C GLU A 4 6.92 -10.07 2.08
N LEU A 5 5.67 -10.41 1.83
CA LEU A 5 4.56 -9.46 1.84
C LEU A 5 3.71 -9.68 3.09
N LYS A 6 3.63 -8.66 3.93
CA LYS A 6 2.73 -8.65 5.09
C LYS A 6 1.58 -7.70 4.80
N ARG A 7 0.37 -8.23 4.75
CA ARG A 7 -0.85 -7.49 4.51
C ARG A 7 -1.63 -7.36 5.82
N LYS A 8 -2.01 -6.14 6.19
CA LYS A 8 -2.82 -5.84 7.38
C LYS A 8 -4.10 -5.13 6.97
N TRP A 9 -5.20 -5.46 7.62
CA TRP A 9 -6.48 -4.78 7.48
C TRP A 9 -6.76 -4.01 8.76
N GLU A 10 -7.00 -2.71 8.63
CA GLU A 10 -7.50 -1.86 9.70
C GLU A 10 -8.89 -1.39 9.30
N LEU A 11 -9.90 -1.95 9.97
CA LEU A 11 -11.29 -1.66 9.67
C LEU A 11 -11.79 -0.50 10.52
N TYR A 12 -12.53 0.43 9.91
CA TYR A 12 -13.29 1.42 10.65
C TYR A 12 -14.78 1.11 10.52
N GLU A 13 -15.50 1.22 11.61
CA GLU A 13 -16.90 0.83 11.68
C GLU A 13 -17.82 1.96 11.28
N ILE A 14 -18.82 1.67 10.44
CA ILE A 14 -19.87 2.58 10.05
C ILE A 14 -21.22 1.94 10.31
N ASN A 15 -22.20 2.78 10.61
CA ASN A 15 -23.60 2.39 10.88
C ASN A 15 -24.51 3.16 9.94
N GLY A 16 -25.60 2.55 9.54
CA GLY A 16 -26.61 3.19 8.71
C GLY A 16 -27.63 2.20 8.21
N ARG A 17 -28.80 2.69 7.79
CA ARG A 17 -29.91 1.89 7.27
C ARG A 17 -30.13 2.09 5.78
N ASN A 18 -29.59 3.18 5.23
CA ASN A 18 -29.76 3.57 3.84
C ASN A 18 -28.48 4.20 3.27
N GLN A 19 -28.48 4.44 1.98
CA GLN A 19 -27.34 5.01 1.25
C GLN A 19 -26.87 6.35 1.85
N SER A 20 -27.81 7.24 2.16
CA SER A 20 -27.50 8.58 2.66
C SER A 20 -26.78 8.53 4.02
N GLU A 21 -27.26 7.69 4.93
CA GLU A 21 -26.63 7.51 6.24
C GLU A 21 -25.22 6.91 6.12
N LEU A 22 -25.05 5.89 5.28
CA LEU A 22 -23.75 5.27 5.03
C LEU A 22 -22.78 6.23 4.38
N ARG A 23 -23.22 7.02 3.39
CA ARG A 23 -22.37 8.04 2.74
C ARG A 23 -21.89 9.07 3.77
N ARG A 24 -22.75 9.49 4.66
CA ARG A 24 -22.40 10.43 5.73
C ARG A 24 -21.35 9.83 6.67
N GLU A 25 -21.51 8.58 7.04
CA GLU A 25 -20.55 7.85 7.89
C GLU A 25 -19.19 7.70 7.19
N LEU A 26 -19.16 7.30 5.92
CA LEU A 26 -17.95 7.21 5.12
C LEU A 26 -17.23 8.56 5.06
N ASN A 27 -17.96 9.64 4.83
CA ASN A 27 -17.41 10.99 4.70
C ASN A 27 -16.84 11.51 6.02
N SER A 28 -17.35 11.06 7.17
CA SER A 28 -16.90 11.53 8.48
C SER A 28 -15.83 10.65 9.11
N LYS A 29 -15.80 9.34 8.81
CA LYS A 29 -14.94 8.36 9.47
C LYS A 29 -13.84 7.79 8.57
N GLY A 30 -13.93 7.97 7.26
CA GLY A 30 -12.94 7.46 6.31
C GLY A 30 -11.53 7.99 6.58
N PRO A 31 -10.50 7.28 6.13
CA PRO A 31 -9.12 7.68 6.33
C PRO A 31 -8.80 9.00 5.63
N VAL A 32 -7.95 9.81 6.27
CA VAL A 32 -7.50 11.08 5.71
C VAL A 32 -6.24 10.84 4.87
N ASN A 33 -6.23 11.38 3.66
CA ASN A 33 -5.01 11.43 2.86
C ASN A 33 -4.05 12.44 3.49
N LEU A 34 -2.86 11.99 3.87
CA LEU A 34 -1.89 12.80 4.58
C LEU A 34 -1.32 13.96 3.76
N ASP A 35 -1.29 13.82 2.42
CA ASP A 35 -0.76 14.85 1.53
C ASP A 35 -1.80 15.95 1.23
N SER A 36 -3.06 15.60 1.05
CA SER A 36 -4.12 16.52 0.65
C SER A 36 -5.06 16.97 1.78
N GLY A 37 -5.07 16.23 2.91
CA GLY A 37 -6.02 16.44 3.99
C GLY A 37 -7.45 15.99 3.68
N LYS A 38 -7.69 15.42 2.49
CA LYS A 38 -9.01 14.92 2.08
C LYS A 38 -9.28 13.54 2.65
N ARG A 39 -10.56 13.26 2.95
CA ARG A 39 -10.99 11.92 3.35
C ARG A 39 -11.35 11.09 2.13
N PHE A 40 -10.98 9.82 2.20
CA PHE A 40 -11.35 8.80 1.23
C PHE A 40 -12.06 7.65 1.95
N ASP A 41 -12.74 6.81 1.17
CA ASP A 41 -13.46 5.68 1.76
C ASP A 41 -12.51 4.56 2.20
N ALA A 42 -11.38 4.43 1.53
CA ALA A 42 -10.32 3.50 1.89
C ALA A 42 -8.94 4.10 1.57
N ARG A 43 -7.90 3.54 2.18
CA ARG A 43 -6.51 3.95 1.95
C ARG A 43 -5.58 2.78 2.22
N THR A 44 -4.60 2.60 1.35
CA THR A 44 -3.51 1.64 1.57
C THR A 44 -2.22 2.38 1.85
N ASP A 45 -1.66 2.15 3.03
CA ASP A 45 -0.32 2.60 3.41
C ASP A 45 0.66 1.46 3.17
N TRP A 46 1.86 1.76 2.72
CA TRP A 46 2.87 0.74 2.48
C TRP A 46 4.26 1.22 2.87
N LYS A 47 5.11 0.26 3.17
CA LYS A 47 6.52 0.51 3.46
C LYS A 47 7.38 -0.67 3.08
N LEU A 48 8.66 -0.37 2.81
CA LEU A 48 9.70 -1.36 2.56
C LEU A 48 10.61 -1.45 3.78
N GLY A 49 10.89 -2.66 4.20
CA GLY A 49 11.93 -2.99 5.15
C GLY A 49 12.95 -3.89 4.47
N TRP A 50 14.17 -3.89 4.96
CA TRP A 50 15.21 -4.74 4.40
C TRP A 50 16.18 -5.17 5.50
N GLU A 51 16.69 -6.38 5.34
CA GLU A 51 17.79 -6.92 6.12
C GLU A 51 18.85 -7.42 5.16
N TYR A 52 20.11 -7.36 5.54
CA TYR A 52 21.21 -7.80 4.70
C TYR A 52 22.39 -8.29 5.50
N LYS A 53 23.20 -9.11 4.83
CA LYS A 53 24.53 -9.48 5.28
C LYS A 53 25.53 -9.04 4.22
N TYR A 54 26.68 -8.61 4.66
CA TYR A 54 27.79 -8.31 3.75
C TYR A 54 28.98 -9.22 4.05
N GLU A 55 29.84 -9.35 3.09
CA GLU A 55 31.12 -10.04 3.20
C GLU A 55 32.25 -9.08 2.80
N THR A 56 33.43 -9.34 3.31
CA THR A 56 34.64 -8.60 2.96
C THR A 56 35.53 -9.51 2.14
N LYS A 57 35.90 -9.06 0.95
CA LYS A 57 36.81 -9.77 0.07
C LYS A 57 37.81 -8.78 -0.51
N GLN A 58 39.10 -9.07 -0.35
CA GLN A 58 40.20 -8.18 -0.80
C GLN A 58 40.05 -6.74 -0.26
N GLY A 59 39.64 -6.59 1.00
CA GLY A 59 39.44 -5.30 1.64
C GLY A 59 38.22 -4.53 1.19
N ARG A 60 37.35 -5.12 0.37
CA ARG A 60 36.14 -4.47 -0.14
C ARG A 60 34.90 -5.15 0.39
N TYR A 61 33.85 -4.36 0.60
CA TYR A 61 32.56 -4.79 1.16
C TYR A 61 31.56 -5.04 0.04
N ARG A 62 30.90 -6.19 0.09
CA ARG A 62 29.89 -6.61 -0.89
C ARG A 62 28.73 -7.26 -0.17
N LEU A 63 27.49 -7.11 -0.69
CA LEU A 63 26.37 -7.86 -0.15
C LEU A 63 26.53 -9.36 -0.43
N SER A 64 26.39 -10.17 0.61
CA SER A 64 26.36 -11.63 0.50
C SER A 64 24.92 -12.17 0.45
N SER A 65 23.99 -11.51 1.13
CA SER A 65 22.57 -11.85 1.08
C SER A 65 21.71 -10.66 1.49
N HIS A 66 20.44 -10.66 1.07
CA HIS A 66 19.46 -9.69 1.52
C HIS A 66 18.05 -10.28 1.49
N SER A 67 17.17 -9.71 2.29
CA SER A 67 15.74 -9.99 2.27
C SER A 67 14.97 -8.68 2.33
N ILE A 68 13.81 -8.65 1.68
CA ILE A 68 12.92 -7.49 1.63
C ILE A 68 11.60 -7.85 2.32
N LYS A 69 11.12 -6.95 3.15
CA LYS A 69 9.79 -7.04 3.76
C LYS A 69 8.93 -5.90 3.27
N VAL A 70 7.84 -6.22 2.60
CA VAL A 70 6.82 -5.27 2.17
C VAL A 70 5.67 -5.35 3.16
N THR A 71 5.32 -4.22 3.77
CA THR A 71 4.14 -4.13 4.63
C THR A 71 3.11 -3.22 3.97
N ALA A 72 1.89 -3.72 3.79
CA ALA A 72 0.77 -2.96 3.28
C ALA A 72 -0.37 -2.98 4.31
N THR A 73 -0.82 -1.81 4.74
CA THR A 73 -1.92 -1.65 5.68
C THR A 73 -3.10 -1.02 4.96
N ILE A 74 -4.22 -1.73 4.94
CA ILE A 74 -5.42 -1.31 4.21
C ILE A 74 -6.45 -0.83 5.23
N HIS A 75 -6.74 0.48 5.22
CA HIS A 75 -7.81 1.10 5.99
C HIS A 75 -9.10 0.98 5.20
N PHE A 76 -10.10 0.29 5.76
CA PHE A 76 -11.26 -0.15 4.99
C PHE A 76 -12.54 -0.08 5.82
N PRO A 77 -13.68 0.30 5.23
CA PRO A 77 -14.94 0.42 5.96
C PRO A 77 -15.58 -0.95 6.25
N LYS A 78 -16.21 -1.04 7.43
CA LYS A 78 -17.04 -2.18 7.80
C LYS A 78 -18.43 -1.67 8.20
N TRP A 79 -19.44 -2.05 7.46
CA TRP A 79 -20.83 -1.76 7.80
C TRP A 79 -21.32 -2.76 8.84
N VAL A 80 -21.38 -2.32 10.12
CA VAL A 80 -21.60 -3.22 11.26
C VAL A 80 -23.05 -3.66 11.46
N ASN A 81 -24.01 -2.88 10.96
CA ASN A 81 -25.45 -3.22 11.06
C ASN A 81 -26.08 -3.48 9.69
N MET A 82 -25.35 -4.13 8.80
CA MET A 82 -25.78 -4.38 7.41
C MET A 82 -27.11 -5.12 7.32
N GLU A 83 -27.40 -6.03 8.26
CA GLU A 83 -28.63 -6.79 8.31
C GLU A 83 -29.88 -5.91 8.51
N THR A 84 -29.73 -4.71 9.08
CA THR A 84 -30.83 -3.75 9.28
C THR A 84 -31.05 -2.84 8.09
N GLY A 85 -30.17 -2.88 7.09
CA GLY A 85 -30.27 -2.08 5.89
C GLY A 85 -31.36 -2.60 4.95
N ASN A 86 -31.91 -1.69 4.10
CA ASN A 86 -32.86 -2.14 3.10
C ASN A 86 -32.16 -3.01 2.03
N PRO A 87 -32.89 -3.92 1.34
CA PRO A 87 -32.29 -4.86 0.39
C PRO A 87 -31.51 -4.18 -0.75
N LEU A 88 -31.99 -3.06 -1.26
CA LEU A 88 -31.30 -2.33 -2.32
C LEU A 88 -29.97 -1.76 -1.84
N THR A 89 -29.96 -1.12 -0.68
CA THR A 89 -28.72 -0.58 -0.08
C THR A 89 -27.70 -1.68 0.18
N ARG A 90 -28.11 -2.83 0.69
CA ARG A 90 -27.22 -3.98 0.90
C ARG A 90 -26.60 -4.45 -0.41
N ARG A 91 -27.38 -4.54 -1.48
CA ARG A 91 -26.90 -4.97 -2.79
C ARG A 91 -25.88 -3.99 -3.35
N LEU A 92 -26.18 -2.71 -3.31
CA LEU A 92 -25.29 -1.65 -3.78
C LEU A 92 -23.98 -1.63 -2.98
N TRP A 93 -24.08 -1.81 -1.67
CA TRP A 93 -22.91 -1.90 -0.79
C TRP A 93 -22.00 -3.07 -1.15
N LEU A 94 -22.54 -4.25 -1.38
CA LEU A 94 -21.74 -5.44 -1.70
C LEU A 94 -20.96 -5.25 -3.01
N VAL A 95 -21.59 -4.68 -4.04
CA VAL A 95 -20.92 -4.36 -5.31
C VAL A 95 -19.83 -3.31 -5.10
N TYR A 96 -20.14 -2.25 -4.38
CA TYR A 96 -19.22 -1.18 -4.06
C TYR A 96 -17.98 -1.69 -3.30
N ILE A 97 -18.18 -2.46 -2.25
CA ILE A 97 -17.10 -3.00 -1.41
C ILE A 97 -16.19 -3.94 -2.20
N HIS A 98 -16.76 -4.77 -3.08
CA HIS A 98 -15.97 -5.61 -3.96
C HIS A 98 -15.04 -4.79 -4.84
N ASN A 99 -15.55 -3.74 -5.46
CA ASN A 99 -14.78 -2.88 -6.35
C ASN A 99 -13.77 -2.00 -5.59
N LEU A 100 -14.12 -1.53 -4.40
CA LEU A 100 -13.21 -0.79 -3.54
C LEU A 100 -12.02 -1.68 -3.11
N LYS A 101 -12.30 -2.92 -2.75
CA LYS A 101 -11.28 -3.91 -2.41
C LYS A 101 -10.32 -4.17 -3.58
N ARG A 102 -10.84 -4.29 -4.79
CA ARG A 102 -10.02 -4.44 -6.00
C ARG A 102 -9.10 -3.23 -6.21
N HIS A 103 -9.60 -2.02 -5.97
CA HIS A 103 -8.79 -0.80 -6.07
C HIS A 103 -7.63 -0.84 -5.06
N GLU A 104 -7.93 -1.10 -3.80
CA GLU A 104 -6.89 -1.17 -2.76
C GLU A 104 -5.90 -2.32 -3.00
N GLN A 105 -6.37 -3.44 -3.55
CA GLN A 105 -5.50 -4.55 -3.95
C GLN A 105 -4.47 -4.10 -5.01
N GLY A 106 -4.84 -3.21 -5.90
CA GLY A 106 -3.91 -2.60 -6.87
C GLY A 106 -2.75 -1.87 -6.20
N HIS A 107 -3.02 -1.14 -5.11
CA HIS A 107 -1.97 -0.52 -4.30
C HIS A 107 -1.05 -1.56 -3.64
N VAL A 108 -1.60 -2.66 -3.14
CA VAL A 108 -0.81 -3.75 -2.57
C VAL A 108 0.13 -4.36 -3.62
N GLU A 109 -0.35 -4.58 -4.83
CA GLU A 109 0.46 -5.08 -5.95
C GLU A 109 1.59 -4.13 -6.33
N LEU A 110 1.33 -2.83 -6.35
CA LEU A 110 2.37 -1.82 -6.60
C LEU A 110 3.43 -1.83 -5.50
N ALA A 111 3.03 -1.97 -4.23
CA ALA A 111 3.96 -2.07 -3.12
C ALA A 111 4.83 -3.35 -3.22
N GLN A 112 4.22 -4.46 -3.62
CA GLN A 112 4.94 -5.71 -3.84
C GLN A 112 5.97 -5.59 -4.95
N ARG A 113 5.61 -4.90 -6.05
CA ARG A 113 6.56 -4.59 -7.13
C ARG A 113 7.72 -3.71 -6.66
N ALA A 114 7.45 -2.74 -5.78
CA ALA A 114 8.51 -1.93 -5.19
C ALA A 114 9.52 -2.80 -4.45
N GLY A 115 9.03 -3.78 -3.68
CA GLY A 115 9.90 -4.75 -3.00
C GLY A 115 10.76 -5.56 -3.97
N GLN A 116 10.18 -6.02 -5.07
CA GLN A 116 10.91 -6.76 -6.11
C GLN A 116 11.99 -5.88 -6.77
N VAL A 117 11.64 -4.65 -7.11
CA VAL A 117 12.60 -3.71 -7.73
C VAL A 117 13.75 -3.42 -6.77
N LEU A 118 13.47 -3.22 -5.48
CA LEU A 118 14.52 -3.01 -4.49
C LEU A 118 15.44 -4.23 -4.40
N SER A 119 14.89 -5.42 -4.32
CA SER A 119 15.66 -6.66 -4.29
C SER A 119 16.58 -6.79 -5.51
N ASP A 120 16.06 -6.53 -6.71
CA ASP A 120 16.83 -6.58 -7.94
C ASP A 120 17.98 -5.56 -7.94
N ARG A 121 17.73 -4.34 -7.49
CA ARG A 121 18.77 -3.30 -7.40
C ARG A 121 19.85 -3.62 -6.36
N LEU A 122 19.46 -4.19 -5.22
CA LEU A 122 20.43 -4.63 -4.22
C LEU A 122 21.29 -5.78 -4.73
N SER A 123 20.75 -6.69 -5.51
CA SER A 123 21.49 -7.77 -6.16
C SER A 123 22.55 -7.27 -7.15
N GLN A 124 22.39 -6.05 -7.67
CA GLN A 124 23.28 -5.44 -8.63
C GLN A 124 24.31 -4.49 -8.00
N LEU A 125 24.29 -4.33 -6.67
CA LEU A 125 25.29 -3.51 -5.99
C LEU A 125 26.68 -4.12 -6.11
N GLY A 126 27.65 -3.29 -6.44
CA GLY A 126 29.04 -3.68 -6.53
C GLY A 126 29.72 -3.78 -5.17
N ALA A 127 31.05 -3.66 -5.18
CA ALA A 127 31.86 -3.63 -4.00
C ALA A 127 32.21 -2.20 -3.60
N PHE A 128 32.33 -1.96 -2.30
CA PHE A 128 32.61 -0.64 -1.72
C PHE A 128 33.88 -0.68 -0.86
N GLY A 129 34.54 0.45 -0.69
CA GLY A 129 35.76 0.55 0.09
C GLY A 129 35.54 0.49 1.58
N THR A 130 34.36 0.90 2.08
CA THR A 130 34.03 0.93 3.50
C THR A 130 32.65 0.39 3.76
N ARG A 131 32.41 -0.02 5.01
CA ARG A 131 31.10 -0.46 5.49
C ARG A 131 30.05 0.66 5.39
N ILE A 132 30.46 1.88 5.72
CA ILE A 132 29.56 3.05 5.66
C ILE A 132 29.09 3.28 4.23
N GLU A 133 29.98 3.18 3.25
CA GLU A 133 29.62 3.37 1.85
C GLU A 133 28.58 2.36 1.35
N ILE A 134 28.70 1.07 1.71
CA ILE A 134 27.71 0.07 1.30
C ILE A 134 26.38 0.28 2.01
N GLU A 135 26.40 0.62 3.30
CA GLU A 135 25.16 0.92 4.05
C GLU A 135 24.42 2.13 3.47
N GLU A 136 25.13 3.20 3.12
CA GLU A 136 24.56 4.38 2.46
C GLU A 136 24.04 4.06 1.06
N ALA A 137 24.74 3.25 0.29
CA ALA A 137 24.30 2.84 -1.04
C ALA A 137 22.99 2.05 -0.99
N ILE A 138 22.83 1.15 -0.02
CA ILE A 138 21.58 0.41 0.21
C ILE A 138 20.44 1.36 0.55
N LYS A 139 20.66 2.25 1.51
CA LYS A 139 19.67 3.24 1.94
C LYS A 139 19.24 4.15 0.78
N LYS A 140 20.19 4.59 -0.04
CA LYS A 140 19.92 5.41 -1.22
C LYS A 140 19.05 4.67 -2.22
N LYS A 141 19.34 3.40 -2.51
CA LYS A 141 18.50 2.58 -3.39
C LYS A 141 17.08 2.43 -2.88
N ALA A 142 16.92 2.17 -1.58
CA ALA A 142 15.61 2.07 -0.95
C ALA A 142 14.81 3.38 -1.07
N GLN A 143 15.47 4.52 -0.86
CA GLN A 143 14.84 5.84 -1.01
C GLN A 143 14.41 6.13 -2.45
N GLU A 144 15.25 5.80 -3.44
CA GLU A 144 14.93 5.96 -4.86
C GLU A 144 13.72 5.12 -5.27
N VAL A 145 13.70 3.85 -4.86
CA VAL A 145 12.59 2.93 -5.17
C VAL A 145 11.30 3.42 -4.52
N THR A 146 11.35 3.84 -3.26
CA THR A 146 10.19 4.37 -2.55
C THR A 146 9.62 5.60 -3.25
N ARG A 147 10.47 6.54 -3.64
CA ARG A 147 10.07 7.76 -4.34
C ARG A 147 9.38 7.47 -5.67
N ILE A 148 9.98 6.59 -6.47
CA ILE A 148 9.42 6.21 -7.78
C ILE A 148 8.06 5.53 -7.61
N HIS A 149 7.95 4.58 -6.68
CA HIS A 149 6.70 3.85 -6.49
C HIS A 149 5.62 4.68 -5.81
N LYS A 150 5.99 5.64 -4.95
CA LYS A 150 5.03 6.63 -4.44
C LYS A 150 4.37 7.41 -5.60
N ALA A 151 5.14 7.81 -6.60
CA ALA A 151 4.60 8.46 -7.79
C ALA A 151 3.70 7.53 -8.61
N LEU A 152 4.02 6.24 -8.70
CA LEU A 152 3.19 5.24 -9.38
C LEU A 152 1.85 5.03 -8.65
N HIS A 153 1.83 5.03 -7.32
CA HIS A 153 0.60 4.97 -6.53
C HIS A 153 -0.30 6.19 -6.78
N GLN A 154 0.29 7.38 -6.83
CA GLN A 154 -0.44 8.61 -7.14
C GLN A 154 -1.01 8.58 -8.57
N ASP A 155 -0.25 8.07 -9.53
CA ASP A 155 -0.70 7.89 -10.90
C ASP A 155 -1.84 6.88 -11.02
N TYR A 156 -1.75 5.79 -10.30
CA TYR A 156 -2.81 4.78 -10.22
C TYR A 156 -4.12 5.39 -9.69
N ASP A 157 -4.06 6.16 -8.61
CA ASP A 157 -5.23 6.86 -8.08
C ASP A 157 -5.82 7.84 -9.07
N ARG A 158 -4.98 8.60 -9.77
CA ARG A 158 -5.43 9.55 -10.79
C ARG A 158 -6.10 8.85 -11.96
N ARG A 159 -5.48 7.81 -12.52
CA ARG A 159 -6.01 7.05 -13.66
C ARG A 159 -7.33 6.36 -13.35
N THR A 160 -7.50 5.88 -12.14
CA THR A 160 -8.72 5.19 -11.70
C THR A 160 -9.73 6.12 -11.04
N ASN A 161 -9.40 7.40 -10.90
CA ASN A 161 -10.20 8.36 -10.14
C ASN A 161 -10.51 7.81 -8.74
N HIS A 162 -9.46 7.40 -8.01
CA HIS A 162 -9.55 6.77 -6.69
C HIS A 162 -10.48 5.55 -6.65
N GLY A 163 -10.43 4.73 -7.70
CA GLY A 163 -11.21 3.51 -7.83
C GLY A 163 -12.59 3.69 -8.47
N LYS A 164 -13.05 4.92 -8.67
CA LYS A 164 -14.38 5.17 -9.26
C LYS A 164 -14.50 4.60 -10.67
N SER A 165 -13.45 4.69 -11.48
CA SER A 165 -13.40 4.09 -12.82
C SER A 165 -13.45 2.56 -12.79
N GLN A 166 -13.15 1.95 -11.66
CA GLN A 166 -13.22 0.51 -11.44
C GLN A 166 -14.55 0.08 -10.80
N GLY A 167 -15.51 1.00 -10.69
CA GLY A 167 -16.82 0.75 -10.09
C GLY A 167 -16.87 0.93 -8.57
N ALA A 168 -15.81 1.46 -7.94
CA ALA A 168 -15.81 1.79 -6.53
C ALA A 168 -16.56 3.11 -6.30
N ARG A 169 -17.87 3.08 -6.53
CA ARG A 169 -18.79 4.20 -6.35
C ARG A 169 -19.91 3.80 -5.42
N PHE A 170 -20.12 4.59 -4.39
CA PHE A 170 -21.26 4.46 -3.50
C PHE A 170 -21.92 5.83 -3.39
N PRO A 171 -23.18 5.95 -3.84
CA PRO A 171 -23.89 7.23 -3.90
C PRO A 171 -24.14 7.85 -2.54
#